data_cff9f9b559fced4833c44b98623c60bd
#
_entry.id   cff9f9b559fced4833c44b98623c60bd
#
_cell.length_a   1.000
_cell.length_b   1.000
_cell.length_c   1.000
_cell.angle_alpha   90.00
_cell.angle_beta   90.00
_cell.angle_gamma   90.00
#
_symmetry.space_group_name_H-M   'P 1'
#
loop_
_entity.id
_entity.type
_entity.pdbx_description
1 polymer ?
#
loop_
_entity_poly.entity_id
_entity_poly.type
_entity_poly.pdbx_seq_one_letter_code
_entity_poly.pdbx_strand_id
1 'polypeptide(L)'
;MSRMLTNAILFIVLTAVALAQTHTTVRHYKERIDDTPPEIAQAEDAIQKNDFAGAETLLKKALDKDPNNYQAWFDLGFVLNRLGRADESIAAYRKSVAAKPDVFESNLNLGLMLARANNPEAEQFLRAATTLKPTDHSAGDHTEEGQARAWLALAHLQENKKPDDALQAYHKASELTPKDPEPHLSAGLLHERQKEFSDAEAEYKQVLALDARSTDPHNHAPHNHDPQTTEAAIGLTNIYMKSGRLGEAEPLLRRLAAERPDDAGIHLQLGRVLAAQGKKDDAIAEIQTALKLAPADSDAQHDLADLYASAGKNDLAESAYRALVAAQPKDAELHRGLGRALLLQKKFPEAQQEFLAAVRLKRDWPEVYVDLAFAANENKNYDLTIRALNGRNMLNAEMPPLCFFLRASAYDHLRDYKHAAVDYHRFLDVANGKYPDQEWQATHRLIAIEPKKR
;
A
#
# COMPACT_ATOMS: atom_id res chain seq x y z
N MET A 1 10.75 5.06 -6.95
CA MET A 1 9.92 3.86 -7.06
C MET A 1 10.06 2.81 -5.94
N SER A 2 10.98 2.93 -4.99
CA SER A 2 11.24 1.87 -3.97
C SER A 2 10.73 2.16 -2.55
N ARG A 3 10.14 3.30 -2.25
CA ARG A 3 9.66 3.67 -0.90
C ARG A 3 8.14 3.58 -0.69
N MET A 4 7.36 3.33 -1.75
CA MET A 4 5.87 3.32 -1.69
C MET A 4 5.26 2.05 -1.09
N LEU A 5 6.01 0.96 -0.92
CA LEU A 5 5.46 -0.34 -0.49
C LEU A 5 5.49 -0.57 1.02
N THR A 6 6.21 0.25 1.81
CA THR A 6 6.43 -0.06 3.23
C THR A 6 5.40 0.57 4.19
N ASN A 7 4.71 1.64 3.80
CA ASN A 7 3.79 2.33 4.72
C ASN A 7 2.32 1.86 4.60
N ALA A 8 1.89 1.30 3.47
CA ALA A 8 0.53 0.75 3.33
C ALA A 8 0.33 -0.54 4.15
N ILE A 9 1.40 -1.33 4.31
CA ILE A 9 1.34 -2.64 4.97
C ILE A 9 1.14 -2.53 6.49
N LEU A 10 1.59 -1.45 7.13
CA LEU A 10 1.45 -1.28 8.59
C LEU A 10 0.04 -0.86 9.03
N PHE A 11 -0.76 -0.26 8.14
CA PHE A 11 -2.14 0.14 8.44
C PHE A 11 -3.14 -1.01 8.29
N ILE A 12 -2.89 -1.96 7.39
CA ILE A 12 -3.81 -3.08 7.06
C ILE A 12 -3.85 -4.13 8.18
N VAL A 13 -2.73 -4.42 8.84
CA VAL A 13 -2.70 -5.36 9.98
C VAL A 13 -3.51 -4.84 11.17
N LEU A 14 -3.63 -3.52 11.34
CA LEU A 14 -4.44 -2.91 12.40
C LEU A 14 -5.94 -2.87 12.06
N THR A 15 -6.33 -2.81 10.78
CA THR A 15 -7.74 -2.78 10.37
C THR A 15 -8.39 -4.16 10.33
N ALA A 16 -7.68 -5.22 9.91
CA ALA A 16 -8.20 -6.60 9.96
C ALA A 16 -8.47 -7.06 11.41
N VAL A 17 -7.62 -6.63 12.36
CA VAL A 17 -7.87 -6.86 13.79
C VAL A 17 -9.05 -6.02 14.31
N ALA A 18 -9.35 -4.86 13.72
CA ALA A 18 -10.48 -4.00 14.13
C ALA A 18 -11.84 -4.51 13.60
N LEU A 19 -11.89 -5.09 12.39
CA LEU A 19 -13.12 -5.68 11.83
C LEU A 19 -13.55 -6.96 12.57
N ALA A 20 -12.62 -7.73 13.12
CA ALA A 20 -12.94 -8.86 14.01
C ALA A 20 -13.58 -8.43 15.34
N GLN A 21 -13.71 -7.12 15.63
CA GLN A 21 -14.33 -6.64 16.87
C GLN A 21 -15.87 -6.54 16.80
N THR A 22 -16.49 -6.55 15.63
CA THR A 22 -17.91 -6.22 15.51
C THR A 22 -18.89 -7.38 15.54
N HIS A 23 -18.46 -8.64 15.43
CA HIS A 23 -19.36 -9.77 15.36
C HIS A 23 -18.98 -10.97 16.26
N THR A 24 -18.71 -10.73 17.54
CA THR A 24 -18.87 -11.80 18.54
C THR A 24 -20.35 -11.87 18.91
N THR A 25 -21.17 -12.46 18.06
CA THR A 25 -22.52 -12.83 18.46
C THR A 25 -22.41 -14.02 19.40
N VAL A 26 -22.89 -13.85 20.65
CA VAL A 26 -23.23 -14.99 21.49
C VAL A 26 -24.29 -15.78 20.75
N ARG A 27 -23.93 -16.95 20.28
CA ARG A 27 -24.93 -17.89 19.82
C ARG A 27 -25.35 -18.70 21.04
N HIS A 28 -26.61 -18.55 21.38
CA HIS A 28 -27.19 -19.31 22.47
C HIS A 28 -27.07 -20.78 22.18
N TYR A 29 -26.35 -21.46 23.04
CA TYR A 29 -26.38 -22.92 23.15
C TYR A 29 -27.78 -23.34 23.57
N LYS A 30 -28.63 -23.72 22.62
CA LYS A 30 -29.91 -24.38 22.90
C LYS A 30 -29.80 -25.89 22.75
N GLU A 31 -28.92 -26.52 23.49
CA GLU A 31 -29.28 -27.83 23.98
C GLU A 31 -30.31 -27.59 25.12
N ARG A 32 -31.58 -27.84 24.85
CA ARG A 32 -32.56 -28.04 25.92
C ARG A 32 -32.16 -29.30 26.67
N ILE A 33 -31.21 -29.17 27.54
CA ILE A 33 -31.08 -30.01 28.69
C ILE A 33 -32.09 -29.44 29.67
N ASP A 34 -33.11 -30.17 30.05
CA ASP A 34 -34.15 -29.77 31.03
C ASP A 34 -33.56 -29.38 32.39
N ASP A 35 -32.24 -29.35 32.57
CA ASP A 35 -31.48 -29.11 33.79
C ASP A 35 -30.55 -27.88 33.75
N THR A 36 -30.76 -26.89 32.85
CA THR A 36 -29.94 -25.65 32.88
C THR A 36 -30.15 -24.95 34.26
N PRO A 37 -29.10 -24.70 35.03
CA PRO A 37 -29.24 -23.99 36.32
C PRO A 37 -29.93 -22.65 36.13
N PRO A 38 -30.90 -22.29 36.99
CA PRO A 38 -31.70 -21.06 36.81
C PRO A 38 -30.86 -19.78 36.77
N GLU A 39 -29.69 -19.75 37.40
CA GLU A 39 -28.77 -18.63 37.34
C GLU A 39 -28.14 -18.44 35.95
N ILE A 40 -27.85 -19.53 35.23
CA ILE A 40 -27.32 -19.47 33.85
C ILE A 40 -28.40 -18.98 32.90
N ALA A 41 -29.63 -19.51 33.00
CA ALA A 41 -30.73 -19.03 32.16
C ALA A 41 -31.04 -17.53 32.37
N GLN A 42 -30.95 -17.06 33.64
CA GLN A 42 -31.13 -15.64 33.96
C GLN A 42 -29.94 -14.79 33.41
N ALA A 43 -28.72 -15.33 33.44
CA ALA A 43 -27.57 -14.64 32.88
C ALA A 43 -27.65 -14.52 31.36
N GLU A 44 -28.13 -15.56 30.67
CA GLU A 44 -28.38 -15.51 29.20
C GLU A 44 -29.43 -14.44 28.87
N ASP A 45 -30.51 -14.32 29.63
CA ASP A 45 -31.51 -13.24 29.46
C ASP A 45 -30.91 -11.85 29.71
N ALA A 46 -30.05 -11.69 30.72
CA ALA A 46 -29.32 -10.45 30.98
C ALA A 46 -28.36 -10.10 29.83
N ILE A 47 -27.65 -11.09 29.28
CA ILE A 47 -26.77 -10.90 28.09
C ILE A 47 -27.59 -10.42 26.91
N GLN A 48 -28.75 -11.03 26.63
CA GLN A 48 -29.64 -10.57 25.52
C GLN A 48 -30.08 -9.12 25.68
N LYS A 49 -30.30 -8.69 26.93
CA LYS A 49 -30.65 -7.30 27.27
C LYS A 49 -29.44 -6.36 27.33
N ASN A 50 -28.22 -6.84 27.02
CA ASN A 50 -26.95 -6.13 27.18
C ASN A 50 -26.66 -5.69 28.64
N ASP A 51 -27.28 -6.31 29.64
CA ASP A 51 -26.93 -6.14 31.06
C ASP A 51 -25.76 -7.06 31.43
N PHE A 52 -24.57 -6.69 30.98
CA PHE A 52 -23.35 -7.49 31.18
C PHE A 52 -22.92 -7.49 32.67
N ALA A 53 -23.21 -6.46 33.45
CA ALA A 53 -22.89 -6.42 34.89
C ALA A 53 -23.81 -7.34 35.68
N GLY A 54 -25.10 -7.35 35.35
CA GLY A 54 -26.05 -8.31 35.95
C GLY A 54 -25.71 -9.76 35.58
N ALA A 55 -25.37 -10.00 34.32
CA ALA A 55 -24.95 -11.32 33.82
C ALA A 55 -23.70 -11.82 34.57
N GLU A 56 -22.66 -10.99 34.73
CA GLU A 56 -21.45 -11.33 35.48
C GLU A 56 -21.77 -11.84 36.90
N THR A 57 -22.67 -11.12 37.59
CA THR A 57 -23.06 -11.45 38.96
C THR A 57 -23.76 -12.82 39.03
N LEU A 58 -24.66 -13.08 38.09
CA LEU A 58 -25.41 -14.33 37.99
C LEU A 58 -24.50 -15.51 37.64
N LEU A 59 -23.58 -15.34 36.71
CA LEU A 59 -22.61 -16.36 36.28
C LEU A 59 -21.64 -16.72 37.43
N LYS A 60 -21.14 -15.74 38.17
CA LYS A 60 -20.32 -16.00 39.35
C LYS A 60 -21.08 -16.81 40.41
N LYS A 61 -22.36 -16.48 40.66
CA LYS A 61 -23.20 -17.24 41.57
C LYS A 61 -23.46 -18.66 41.07
N ALA A 62 -23.57 -18.89 39.77
CA ALA A 62 -23.67 -20.22 39.20
C ALA A 62 -22.36 -20.99 39.40
N LEU A 63 -21.21 -20.37 39.22
CA LEU A 63 -19.88 -20.94 39.37
C LEU A 63 -19.52 -21.23 40.86
N ASP A 64 -20.09 -20.47 41.81
CA ASP A 64 -19.97 -20.79 43.24
C ASP A 64 -20.63 -22.13 43.59
N LYS A 65 -21.72 -22.48 42.84
CA LYS A 65 -22.42 -23.76 43.03
C LYS A 65 -21.78 -24.92 42.27
N ASP A 66 -21.37 -24.66 41.03
CA ASP A 66 -20.69 -25.62 40.16
C ASP A 66 -19.44 -25.00 39.51
N PRO A 67 -18.28 -25.07 40.16
CA PRO A 67 -17.01 -24.53 39.65
C PRO A 67 -16.52 -25.16 38.34
N ASN A 68 -17.07 -26.32 37.93
CA ASN A 68 -16.70 -27.03 36.71
C ASN A 68 -17.68 -26.81 35.57
N ASN A 69 -18.66 -25.93 35.72
CA ASN A 69 -19.63 -25.64 34.67
C ASN A 69 -18.97 -24.87 33.50
N TYR A 70 -18.70 -25.58 32.39
CA TYR A 70 -18.02 -25.01 31.24
C TYR A 70 -18.82 -23.91 30.55
N GLN A 71 -20.18 -24.00 30.53
CA GLN A 71 -21.07 -23.00 29.95
C GLN A 71 -20.99 -21.68 30.71
N ALA A 72 -21.10 -21.77 32.05
CA ALA A 72 -20.99 -20.58 32.91
C ALA A 72 -19.62 -19.89 32.76
N TRP A 73 -18.53 -20.66 32.63
CA TRP A 73 -17.21 -20.11 32.35
C TRP A 73 -17.12 -19.50 30.95
N PHE A 74 -17.73 -20.11 29.93
CA PHE A 74 -17.78 -19.59 28.57
C PHE A 74 -18.52 -18.25 28.54
N ASP A 75 -19.75 -18.19 29.10
CA ASP A 75 -20.56 -16.99 29.14
C ASP A 75 -19.88 -15.88 29.95
N LEU A 76 -19.23 -16.21 31.04
CA LEU A 76 -18.44 -15.28 31.84
C LEU A 76 -17.27 -14.69 31.00
N GLY A 77 -16.59 -15.51 30.23
CA GLY A 77 -15.55 -15.08 29.29
C GLY A 77 -16.08 -14.08 28.27
N PHE A 78 -17.26 -14.34 27.68
CA PHE A 78 -17.91 -13.44 26.76
C PHE A 78 -18.30 -12.12 27.44
N VAL A 79 -18.94 -12.16 28.60
CA VAL A 79 -19.35 -10.98 29.35
C VAL A 79 -18.16 -10.11 29.72
N LEU A 80 -17.07 -10.71 30.20
CA LEU A 80 -15.84 -9.99 30.53
C LEU A 80 -15.19 -9.32 29.31
N ASN A 81 -15.23 -9.99 28.15
CA ASN A 81 -14.76 -9.39 26.90
C ASN A 81 -15.61 -8.16 26.52
N ARG A 82 -16.95 -8.24 26.65
CA ARG A 82 -17.87 -7.11 26.39
C ARG A 82 -17.67 -5.95 27.37
N LEU A 83 -17.22 -6.25 28.59
CA LEU A 83 -16.85 -5.25 29.61
C LEU A 83 -15.41 -4.70 29.43
N GLY A 84 -14.67 -5.13 28.40
CA GLY A 84 -13.30 -4.66 28.11
C GLY A 84 -12.21 -5.28 29.02
N ARG A 85 -12.55 -6.32 29.77
CA ARG A 85 -11.66 -6.99 30.76
C ARG A 85 -10.99 -8.22 30.11
N ALA A 86 -10.07 -7.95 29.17
CA ALA A 86 -9.50 -8.97 28.28
C ALA A 86 -8.77 -10.12 29.03
N ASP A 87 -7.93 -9.82 30.02
CA ASP A 87 -7.18 -10.84 30.74
C ASP A 87 -8.09 -11.79 31.55
N GLU A 88 -9.12 -11.23 32.17
CA GLU A 88 -10.11 -12.02 32.92
C GLU A 88 -10.97 -12.85 31.96
N SER A 89 -11.30 -12.32 30.79
CA SER A 89 -11.98 -13.06 29.72
C SER A 89 -11.17 -14.28 29.28
N ILE A 90 -9.87 -14.11 29.01
CA ILE A 90 -8.95 -15.20 28.66
C ILE A 90 -8.92 -16.24 29.79
N ALA A 91 -8.84 -15.82 31.06
CA ALA A 91 -8.84 -16.72 32.18
C ALA A 91 -10.15 -17.51 32.28
N ALA A 92 -11.30 -16.89 32.05
CA ALA A 92 -12.59 -17.56 32.05
C ALA A 92 -12.71 -18.59 30.91
N TYR A 93 -12.33 -18.21 29.67
CA TYR A 93 -12.33 -19.14 28.54
C TYR A 93 -11.36 -20.31 28.77
N ARG A 94 -10.19 -20.11 29.39
CA ARG A 94 -9.29 -21.22 29.79
C ARG A 94 -9.97 -22.20 30.75
N LYS A 95 -10.75 -21.69 31.71
CA LYS A 95 -11.53 -22.54 32.63
C LYS A 95 -12.61 -23.31 31.88
N SER A 96 -13.29 -22.69 30.92
CA SER A 96 -14.28 -23.36 30.06
C SER A 96 -13.64 -24.53 29.30
N VAL A 97 -12.52 -24.28 28.59
CA VAL A 97 -11.79 -25.33 27.85
C VAL A 97 -11.24 -26.41 28.80
N ALA A 98 -10.74 -26.05 29.96
CA ALA A 98 -10.26 -27.02 30.94
C ALA A 98 -11.38 -27.93 31.48
N ALA A 99 -12.58 -27.39 31.67
CA ALA A 99 -13.75 -28.16 32.12
C ALA A 99 -14.31 -29.06 31.00
N LYS A 100 -14.31 -28.61 29.74
CA LYS A 100 -14.76 -29.38 28.59
C LYS A 100 -13.93 -29.01 27.35
N PRO A 101 -12.88 -29.80 27.00
CA PRO A 101 -11.92 -29.45 25.93
C PRO A 101 -12.46 -29.56 24.52
N ASP A 102 -13.53 -30.30 24.31
CA ASP A 102 -14.13 -30.62 23.00
C ASP A 102 -15.25 -29.66 22.58
N VAL A 103 -15.34 -28.51 23.21
CA VAL A 103 -16.31 -27.45 22.86
C VAL A 103 -15.68 -26.50 21.83
N PHE A 104 -16.28 -26.47 20.65
CA PHE A 104 -15.83 -25.60 19.53
C PHE A 104 -15.74 -24.13 19.93
N GLU A 105 -16.83 -23.57 20.48
CA GLU A 105 -16.96 -22.15 20.82
C GLU A 105 -15.95 -21.70 21.87
N SER A 106 -15.68 -22.55 22.86
CA SER A 106 -14.70 -22.27 23.91
C SER A 106 -13.28 -22.19 23.33
N ASN A 107 -12.93 -23.16 22.47
CA ASN A 107 -11.62 -23.17 21.79
C ASN A 107 -11.47 -21.98 20.83
N LEU A 108 -12.50 -21.69 20.00
CA LEU A 108 -12.48 -20.57 19.07
C LEU A 108 -12.28 -19.24 19.81
N ASN A 109 -13.13 -18.95 20.81
CA ASN A 109 -13.05 -17.68 21.52
C ASN A 109 -11.76 -17.51 22.31
N LEU A 110 -11.28 -18.58 22.97
CA LEU A 110 -9.97 -18.55 23.63
C LEU A 110 -8.84 -18.29 22.64
N GLY A 111 -8.84 -18.99 21.51
CA GLY A 111 -7.85 -18.81 20.46
C GLY A 111 -7.84 -17.40 19.90
N LEU A 112 -9.02 -16.84 19.61
CA LEU A 112 -9.16 -15.44 19.12
C LEU A 112 -8.66 -14.41 20.14
N MET A 113 -9.01 -14.58 21.42
CA MET A 113 -8.56 -13.68 22.49
C MET A 113 -7.05 -13.75 22.70
N LEU A 114 -6.47 -14.95 22.65
CA LEU A 114 -5.01 -15.15 22.73
C LEU A 114 -4.28 -14.57 21.50
N ALA A 115 -4.85 -14.73 20.31
CA ALA A 115 -4.28 -14.13 19.09
C ALA A 115 -4.22 -12.60 19.19
N ARG A 116 -5.29 -11.95 19.66
CA ARG A 116 -5.32 -10.49 19.92
C ARG A 116 -4.27 -10.06 20.96
N ALA A 117 -4.00 -10.89 21.94
CA ALA A 117 -2.97 -10.67 22.95
C ALA A 117 -1.54 -11.04 22.46
N ASN A 118 -1.37 -11.39 21.19
CA ASN A 118 -0.12 -11.91 20.62
C ASN A 118 0.47 -13.11 21.40
N ASN A 119 -0.38 -13.92 22.01
CA ASN A 119 0.03 -15.08 22.79
C ASN A 119 0.24 -16.29 21.86
N PRO A 120 1.41 -16.96 21.86
CA PRO A 120 1.71 -18.07 20.95
C PRO A 120 0.82 -19.30 21.17
N GLU A 121 0.17 -19.44 22.31
CA GLU A 121 -0.78 -20.52 22.56
C GLU A 121 -2.07 -20.42 21.72
N ALA A 122 -2.32 -19.26 21.07
CA ALA A 122 -3.48 -19.07 20.20
C ALA A 122 -3.58 -20.18 19.14
N GLU A 123 -2.44 -20.58 18.53
CA GLU A 123 -2.41 -21.57 17.45
C GLU A 123 -3.02 -22.90 17.86
N GLN A 124 -2.74 -23.39 19.06
CA GLN A 124 -3.26 -24.69 19.48
C GLN A 124 -4.78 -24.70 19.65
N PHE A 125 -5.37 -23.61 20.18
CA PHE A 125 -6.82 -23.52 20.40
C PHE A 125 -7.56 -23.26 19.08
N LEU A 126 -7.00 -22.45 18.19
CA LEU A 126 -7.57 -22.27 16.85
C LEU A 126 -7.51 -23.57 16.05
N ARG A 127 -6.41 -24.33 16.09
CA ARG A 127 -6.33 -25.67 15.47
C ARG A 127 -7.36 -26.63 16.07
N ALA A 128 -7.57 -26.63 17.37
CA ALA A 128 -8.61 -27.45 18.00
C ALA A 128 -10.00 -27.06 17.44
N ALA A 129 -10.28 -25.75 17.33
CA ALA A 129 -11.54 -25.28 16.79
C ALA A 129 -11.75 -25.71 15.33
N THR A 130 -10.71 -25.76 14.46
CA THR A 130 -10.90 -26.23 13.08
C THR A 130 -11.30 -27.69 12.93
N THR A 131 -11.08 -28.52 13.97
CA THR A 131 -11.40 -29.94 13.95
C THR A 131 -12.69 -30.30 14.72
N LEU A 132 -13.16 -29.41 15.58
CA LEU A 132 -14.38 -29.57 16.33
C LEU A 132 -15.61 -29.14 15.52
N LYS A 133 -16.76 -29.72 15.84
CA LYS A 133 -18.03 -29.27 15.25
C LYS A 133 -18.66 -28.22 16.17
N PRO A 134 -19.13 -27.11 15.62
CA PRO A 134 -19.96 -26.16 16.35
C PRO A 134 -21.16 -26.87 16.99
N THR A 135 -21.48 -26.48 18.21
CA THR A 135 -22.52 -27.13 19.00
C THR A 135 -23.91 -26.56 18.77
N ASP A 136 -24.03 -25.48 18.01
CA ASP A 136 -25.30 -24.85 17.73
C ASP A 136 -26.09 -25.62 16.67
N HIS A 137 -27.13 -26.30 17.11
CA HIS A 137 -28.11 -27.00 16.27
C HIS A 137 -29.33 -26.12 15.92
N SER A 138 -29.29 -24.82 16.16
CA SER A 138 -30.36 -23.93 15.73
C SER A 138 -30.36 -23.79 14.21
N ALA A 139 -31.16 -24.65 13.58
CA ALA A 139 -31.71 -24.56 12.23
C ALA A 139 -30.97 -23.61 11.25
N GLY A 140 -30.05 -24.18 10.45
CA GLY A 140 -29.58 -23.60 9.21
C GLY A 140 -28.26 -22.86 9.29
N ASP A 141 -27.38 -23.19 8.37
CA ASP A 141 -26.27 -22.46 7.74
C ASP A 141 -25.13 -21.81 8.55
N HIS A 142 -25.18 -21.75 9.87
CA HIS A 142 -24.17 -21.00 10.64
C HIS A 142 -22.99 -21.82 11.15
N THR A 143 -23.04 -23.13 11.01
CA THR A 143 -21.97 -24.06 11.46
C THR A 143 -20.69 -23.84 10.65
N GLU A 144 -20.85 -23.67 9.33
CA GLU A 144 -19.75 -23.43 8.40
C GLU A 144 -19.08 -22.08 8.63
N GLU A 145 -19.85 -21.03 8.92
CA GLU A 145 -19.31 -19.71 9.25
C GLU A 145 -18.40 -19.72 10.49
N GLY A 146 -18.79 -20.47 11.53
CA GLY A 146 -17.99 -20.63 12.73
C GLY A 146 -16.64 -21.30 12.43
N GLN A 147 -16.67 -22.40 11.66
CA GLN A 147 -15.46 -23.10 11.24
C GLN A 147 -14.60 -22.25 10.29
N ALA A 148 -15.21 -21.52 9.35
CA ALA A 148 -14.49 -20.60 8.48
C ALA A 148 -13.72 -19.53 9.28
N ARG A 149 -14.35 -18.98 10.32
CA ARG A 149 -13.68 -18.03 11.24
C ARG A 149 -12.48 -18.63 11.96
N ALA A 150 -12.57 -19.91 12.38
CA ALA A 150 -11.44 -20.59 13.00
C ALA A 150 -10.27 -20.77 12.03
N TRP A 151 -10.56 -21.17 10.78
CA TRP A 151 -9.57 -21.28 9.71
C TRP A 151 -8.97 -19.94 9.36
N LEU A 152 -9.78 -18.88 9.20
CA LEU A 152 -9.32 -17.54 8.90
C LEU A 152 -8.40 -16.98 9.99
N ALA A 153 -8.78 -17.13 11.25
CA ALA A 153 -7.96 -16.70 12.38
C ALA A 153 -6.62 -17.46 12.47
N LEU A 154 -6.65 -18.76 12.17
CA LEU A 154 -5.45 -19.60 12.13
C LEU A 154 -4.54 -19.15 10.97
N ALA A 155 -5.09 -18.85 9.79
CA ALA A 155 -4.37 -18.36 8.64
C ALA A 155 -3.62 -17.06 8.96
N HIS A 156 -4.31 -16.05 9.48
CA HIS A 156 -3.68 -14.77 9.87
C HIS A 156 -2.55 -14.95 10.88
N LEU A 157 -2.71 -15.86 11.85
CA LEU A 157 -1.66 -16.14 12.83
C LEU A 157 -0.40 -16.76 12.18
N GLN A 158 -0.58 -17.50 11.09
CA GLN A 158 0.48 -18.26 10.41
C GLN A 158 1.17 -17.49 9.29
N GLU A 159 0.59 -16.41 8.76
CA GLU A 159 1.08 -15.68 7.58
C GLU A 159 2.59 -15.39 7.57
N ASN A 160 3.13 -14.96 8.72
CA ASN A 160 4.54 -14.57 8.82
C ASN A 160 5.48 -15.74 9.12
N LYS A 161 4.98 -16.85 9.64
CA LYS A 161 5.80 -17.99 10.11
C LYS A 161 5.71 -19.19 9.18
N LYS A 162 4.53 -19.42 8.63
CA LYS A 162 4.17 -20.58 7.82
C LYS A 162 3.20 -20.16 6.72
N PRO A 163 3.66 -19.38 5.74
CA PRO A 163 2.77 -18.81 4.74
C PRO A 163 2.00 -19.86 3.93
N ASP A 164 2.63 -21.00 3.62
CA ASP A 164 1.94 -22.09 2.89
C ASP A 164 0.80 -22.70 3.71
N ASP A 165 0.99 -22.88 5.05
CA ASP A 165 -0.07 -23.34 5.95
C ASP A 165 -1.20 -22.28 6.03
N ALA A 166 -0.84 -20.99 6.01
CA ALA A 166 -1.81 -19.91 6.02
C ALA A 166 -2.66 -19.89 4.74
N LEU A 167 -2.05 -20.07 3.56
CA LEU A 167 -2.78 -20.19 2.30
C LEU A 167 -3.75 -21.36 2.30
N GLN A 168 -3.32 -22.53 2.77
CA GLN A 168 -4.22 -23.68 2.92
C GLN A 168 -5.39 -23.38 3.86
N ALA A 169 -5.15 -22.65 4.94
CA ALA A 169 -6.19 -22.28 5.89
C ALA A 169 -7.17 -21.24 5.30
N TYR A 170 -6.69 -20.28 4.49
CA TYR A 170 -7.56 -19.38 3.72
C TYR A 170 -8.44 -20.13 2.73
N HIS A 171 -7.88 -21.08 1.98
CA HIS A 171 -8.67 -21.92 1.07
C HIS A 171 -9.74 -22.74 1.82
N LYS A 172 -9.40 -23.27 3.01
CA LYS A 172 -10.40 -23.96 3.83
C LYS A 172 -11.53 -23.03 4.30
N ALA A 173 -11.19 -21.79 4.66
CA ALA A 173 -12.20 -20.79 5.01
C ALA A 173 -13.11 -20.48 3.81
N SER A 174 -12.54 -20.27 2.61
CA SER A 174 -13.33 -19.97 1.39
C SER A 174 -14.21 -21.14 0.93
N GLU A 175 -13.77 -22.41 1.12
CA GLU A 175 -14.60 -23.60 0.87
C GLU A 175 -15.86 -23.61 1.76
N LEU A 176 -15.73 -23.19 3.01
CA LEU A 176 -16.82 -23.16 3.98
C LEU A 176 -17.73 -21.94 3.82
N THR A 177 -17.17 -20.81 3.42
CA THR A 177 -17.93 -19.57 3.19
C THR A 177 -17.67 -19.03 1.79
N PRO A 178 -18.19 -19.69 0.73
CA PRO A 178 -17.86 -19.34 -0.67
C PRO A 178 -18.43 -17.99 -1.14
N LYS A 179 -19.18 -17.28 -0.30
CA LYS A 179 -19.68 -15.92 -0.57
C LYS A 179 -18.92 -14.85 0.20
N ASP A 180 -18.01 -15.25 1.11
CA ASP A 180 -17.19 -14.33 1.88
C ASP A 180 -15.93 -13.98 1.08
N PRO A 181 -15.70 -12.69 0.73
CA PRO A 181 -14.52 -12.28 0.00
C PRO A 181 -13.23 -12.25 0.84
N GLU A 182 -13.35 -12.24 2.19
CA GLU A 182 -12.19 -12.05 3.09
C GLU A 182 -11.10 -13.12 2.93
N PRO A 183 -11.40 -14.43 2.83
CA PRO A 183 -10.37 -15.44 2.63
C PRO A 183 -9.60 -15.26 1.33
N HIS A 184 -10.30 -14.96 0.22
CA HIS A 184 -9.68 -14.71 -1.07
C HIS A 184 -8.84 -13.43 -1.07
N LEU A 185 -9.33 -12.34 -0.48
CA LEU A 185 -8.56 -11.12 -0.35
C LEU A 185 -7.26 -11.35 0.42
N SER A 186 -7.36 -12.02 1.57
CA SER A 186 -6.21 -12.30 2.44
C SER A 186 -5.18 -13.21 1.76
N ALA A 187 -5.63 -14.24 1.03
CA ALA A 187 -4.76 -15.11 0.24
C ALA A 187 -4.06 -14.32 -0.88
N GLY A 188 -4.80 -13.47 -1.60
CA GLY A 188 -4.26 -12.60 -2.65
C GLY A 188 -3.16 -11.65 -2.12
N LEU A 189 -3.40 -11.02 -0.98
CA LEU A 189 -2.41 -10.16 -0.32
C LEU A 189 -1.16 -10.95 0.13
N LEU A 190 -1.34 -12.18 0.59
CA LEU A 190 -0.23 -13.04 1.00
C LEU A 190 0.61 -13.46 -0.23
N HIS A 191 -0.02 -13.90 -1.32
CA HIS A 191 0.65 -14.19 -2.59
C HIS A 191 1.39 -12.97 -3.15
N GLU A 192 0.80 -11.76 -3.08
CA GLU A 192 1.48 -10.54 -3.52
C GLU A 192 2.76 -10.26 -2.70
N ARG A 193 2.72 -10.46 -1.37
CA ARG A 193 3.91 -10.34 -0.50
C ARG A 193 5.00 -11.36 -0.87
N GLN A 194 4.61 -12.57 -1.28
CA GLN A 194 5.52 -13.61 -1.76
C GLN A 194 5.99 -13.39 -3.20
N LYS A 195 5.44 -12.36 -3.88
CA LYS A 195 5.68 -12.06 -5.30
C LYS A 195 5.13 -13.13 -6.26
N GLU A 196 4.18 -13.89 -5.83
CA GLU A 196 3.45 -14.90 -6.60
C GLU A 196 2.26 -14.22 -7.30
N PHE A 197 2.58 -13.33 -8.26
CA PHE A 197 1.59 -12.43 -8.85
C PHE A 197 0.50 -13.13 -9.64
N SER A 198 0.76 -14.32 -10.19
CA SER A 198 -0.25 -15.11 -10.89
C SER A 198 -1.33 -15.63 -9.95
N ASP A 199 -0.94 -16.08 -8.77
CA ASP A 199 -1.83 -16.64 -7.77
C ASP A 199 -2.58 -15.52 -7.07
N ALA A 200 -1.91 -14.39 -6.76
CA ALA A 200 -2.56 -13.19 -6.27
C ALA A 200 -3.64 -12.67 -7.25
N GLU A 201 -3.34 -12.66 -8.56
CA GLU A 201 -4.32 -12.29 -9.58
C GLU A 201 -5.55 -13.20 -9.56
N ALA A 202 -5.35 -14.50 -9.43
CA ALA A 202 -6.46 -15.46 -9.37
C ALA A 202 -7.36 -15.20 -8.16
N GLU A 203 -6.78 -14.98 -7.00
CA GLU A 203 -7.50 -14.70 -5.76
C GLU A 203 -8.28 -13.38 -5.82
N TYR A 204 -7.64 -12.28 -6.26
CA TYR A 204 -8.33 -10.99 -6.42
C TYR A 204 -9.48 -11.05 -7.43
N LYS A 205 -9.37 -11.84 -8.50
CA LYS A 205 -10.47 -12.08 -9.43
C LYS A 205 -11.65 -12.79 -8.77
N GLN A 206 -11.43 -13.68 -7.81
CA GLN A 206 -12.51 -14.30 -7.05
C GLN A 206 -13.25 -13.25 -6.21
N VAL A 207 -12.56 -12.35 -5.52
CA VAL A 207 -13.18 -11.24 -4.76
C VAL A 207 -14.09 -10.42 -5.67
N LEU A 208 -13.59 -10.01 -6.85
CA LEU A 208 -14.39 -9.22 -7.81
C LEU A 208 -15.59 -10.01 -8.39
N ALA A 209 -15.45 -11.32 -8.58
CA ALA A 209 -16.53 -12.16 -9.05
C ALA A 209 -17.65 -12.34 -8.01
N LEU A 210 -17.30 -12.30 -6.72
CA LEU A 210 -18.29 -12.35 -5.63
C LEU A 210 -19.10 -11.06 -5.56
N ASP A 211 -18.45 -9.90 -5.71
CA ASP A 211 -19.11 -8.59 -5.76
C ASP A 211 -20.11 -8.51 -6.94
N ALA A 212 -19.68 -8.96 -8.12
CA ALA A 212 -20.55 -8.98 -9.32
C ALA A 212 -21.81 -9.86 -9.19
N ARG A 213 -21.76 -10.90 -8.34
CA ARG A 213 -22.89 -11.79 -8.05
C ARG A 213 -23.80 -11.26 -6.94
N SER A 214 -23.30 -10.30 -6.15
CA SER A 214 -24.03 -9.68 -5.02
C SER A 214 -25.13 -8.71 -5.45
N THR A 215 -25.37 -8.49 -6.74
CA THR A 215 -26.49 -7.70 -7.24
C THR A 215 -27.83 -8.43 -7.05
N ASP A 216 -28.25 -8.58 -5.80
CA ASP A 216 -29.63 -8.95 -5.46
C ASP A 216 -30.54 -7.76 -5.83
N PRO A 217 -31.48 -7.92 -6.78
CA PRO A 217 -32.41 -6.85 -7.18
C PRO A 217 -33.31 -6.37 -6.04
N HIS A 218 -33.36 -7.08 -4.92
CA HIS A 218 -34.15 -6.73 -3.75
C HIS A 218 -33.34 -6.01 -2.65
N ASN A 219 -32.03 -5.94 -2.77
CA ASN A 219 -31.20 -5.21 -1.84
C ASN A 219 -31.02 -3.76 -2.34
N HIS A 220 -32.06 -2.94 -2.18
CA HIS A 220 -32.04 -1.50 -2.47
C HIS A 220 -31.32 -0.67 -1.40
N ALA A 221 -30.43 -1.25 -0.61
CA ALA A 221 -29.52 -0.46 0.21
C ALA A 221 -28.63 0.37 -0.75
N PRO A 222 -28.50 1.70 -0.54
CA PRO A 222 -27.58 2.49 -1.31
C PRO A 222 -26.20 1.86 -1.14
N HIS A 223 -25.57 1.49 -2.24
CA HIS A 223 -24.34 0.76 -2.43
C HIS A 223 -23.34 0.98 -1.28
N ASN A 224 -23.43 0.16 -0.24
CA ASN A 224 -22.39 0.08 0.78
C ASN A 224 -21.23 -0.66 0.12
N HIS A 225 -20.33 0.12 -0.43
CA HIS A 225 -19.15 -0.35 -1.13
C HIS A 225 -18.33 -1.23 -0.18
N ASP A 226 -18.19 -2.50 -0.55
CA ASP A 226 -17.36 -3.41 0.21
C ASP A 226 -15.89 -2.96 0.07
N PRO A 227 -15.24 -2.54 1.17
CA PRO A 227 -13.83 -2.13 1.14
C PRO A 227 -12.92 -3.21 0.55
N GLN A 228 -13.27 -4.47 0.70
CA GLN A 228 -12.50 -5.61 0.24
C GLN A 228 -12.44 -5.69 -1.29
N THR A 229 -13.55 -5.39 -1.97
CA THR A 229 -13.59 -5.32 -3.44
C THR A 229 -12.70 -4.21 -3.96
N THR A 230 -12.70 -3.05 -3.31
CA THR A 230 -11.80 -1.94 -3.68
C THR A 230 -10.34 -2.32 -3.51
N GLU A 231 -9.98 -2.96 -2.40
CA GLU A 231 -8.62 -3.39 -2.12
C GLU A 231 -8.15 -4.44 -3.14
N ALA A 232 -8.96 -5.44 -3.44
CA ALA A 232 -8.68 -6.44 -4.48
C ALA A 232 -8.51 -5.80 -5.87
N ALA A 233 -9.34 -4.84 -6.23
CA ALA A 233 -9.22 -4.12 -7.50
C ALA A 233 -7.93 -3.30 -7.59
N ILE A 234 -7.51 -2.66 -6.52
CA ILE A 234 -6.25 -1.93 -6.44
C ILE A 234 -5.07 -2.91 -6.55
N GLY A 235 -5.09 -4.02 -5.81
CA GLY A 235 -4.08 -5.07 -5.89
C GLY A 235 -3.96 -5.63 -7.32
N LEU A 236 -5.08 -5.97 -7.94
CA LEU A 236 -5.12 -6.47 -9.32
C LEU A 236 -4.60 -5.43 -10.32
N THR A 237 -4.96 -4.18 -10.15
CA THR A 237 -4.44 -3.08 -10.97
C THR A 237 -2.92 -2.93 -10.84
N ASN A 238 -2.38 -3.02 -9.62
CA ASN A 238 -0.95 -2.98 -9.39
C ASN A 238 -0.21 -4.15 -10.08
N ILE A 239 -0.80 -5.35 -10.07
CA ILE A 239 -0.27 -6.51 -10.80
C ILE A 239 -0.28 -6.23 -12.31
N TYR A 240 -1.38 -5.73 -12.85
CA TYR A 240 -1.48 -5.39 -14.27
C TYR A 240 -0.50 -4.29 -14.68
N MET A 241 -0.32 -3.25 -13.86
CA MET A 241 0.68 -2.21 -14.09
C MET A 241 2.11 -2.77 -14.10
N LYS A 242 2.46 -3.60 -13.11
CA LYS A 242 3.79 -4.23 -13.02
C LYS A 242 4.08 -5.16 -14.21
N SER A 243 3.05 -5.83 -14.72
CA SER A 243 3.16 -6.74 -15.87
C SER A 243 2.96 -6.04 -17.23
N GLY A 244 2.74 -4.71 -17.24
CA GLY A 244 2.49 -3.95 -18.47
C GLY A 244 1.11 -4.19 -19.11
N ARG A 245 0.19 -4.84 -18.41
CA ARG A 245 -1.17 -5.17 -18.87
C ARG A 245 -2.16 -4.03 -18.62
N LEU A 246 -1.78 -2.82 -19.04
CA LEU A 246 -2.53 -1.58 -18.76
C LEU A 246 -3.95 -1.59 -19.37
N GLY A 247 -4.14 -2.33 -20.48
CA GLY A 247 -5.45 -2.47 -21.12
C GLY A 247 -6.48 -3.20 -20.27
N GLU A 248 -6.03 -4.04 -19.32
CA GLU A 248 -6.90 -4.77 -18.39
C GLU A 248 -7.18 -3.97 -17.12
N ALA A 249 -6.24 -3.13 -16.70
CA ALA A 249 -6.36 -2.28 -15.52
C ALA A 249 -7.39 -1.15 -15.72
N GLU A 250 -7.35 -0.45 -16.85
CA GLU A 250 -8.17 0.73 -17.11
C GLU A 250 -9.69 0.47 -17.01
N PRO A 251 -10.29 -0.52 -17.74
CA PRO A 251 -11.73 -0.71 -17.69
C PRO A 251 -12.24 -1.08 -16.30
N LEU A 252 -11.43 -1.80 -15.51
CA LEU A 252 -11.77 -2.15 -14.14
C LEU A 252 -11.86 -0.91 -13.26
N LEU A 253 -10.86 -0.04 -13.32
CA LEU A 253 -10.84 1.20 -12.53
C LEU A 253 -11.89 2.20 -12.97
N ARG A 254 -12.18 2.31 -14.29
CA ARG A 254 -13.27 3.18 -14.77
C ARG A 254 -14.62 2.73 -14.23
N ARG A 255 -14.88 1.42 -14.17
CA ARG A 255 -16.09 0.88 -13.56
C ARG A 255 -16.16 1.26 -12.08
N LEU A 256 -15.08 1.02 -11.33
CA LEU A 256 -15.02 1.36 -9.91
C LEU A 256 -15.17 2.87 -9.65
N ALA A 257 -14.57 3.73 -10.49
CA ALA A 257 -14.73 5.18 -10.37
C ALA A 257 -16.17 5.63 -10.64
N ALA A 258 -16.88 4.96 -11.55
CA ALA A 258 -18.29 5.24 -11.81
C ALA A 258 -19.20 4.76 -10.66
N GLU A 259 -18.89 3.61 -10.05
CA GLU A 259 -19.61 3.06 -8.91
C GLU A 259 -19.32 3.84 -7.60
N ARG A 260 -18.11 4.40 -7.48
CA ARG A 260 -17.58 5.08 -6.25
C ARG A 260 -16.95 6.42 -6.61
N PRO A 261 -17.71 7.41 -7.05
CA PRO A 261 -17.19 8.68 -7.56
C PRO A 261 -16.53 9.56 -6.49
N ASP A 262 -16.69 9.23 -5.23
CA ASP A 262 -16.12 9.92 -4.06
C ASP A 262 -14.90 9.19 -3.44
N ASP A 263 -14.44 8.10 -4.06
CA ASP A 263 -13.25 7.36 -3.62
C ASP A 263 -11.98 7.92 -4.27
N ALA A 264 -11.22 8.70 -3.49
CA ALA A 264 -9.98 9.32 -3.94
C ALA A 264 -8.93 8.29 -4.41
N GLY A 265 -8.87 7.12 -3.77
CA GLY A 265 -7.91 6.07 -4.10
C GLY A 265 -8.14 5.49 -5.49
N ILE A 266 -9.38 5.26 -5.87
CA ILE A 266 -9.75 4.74 -7.20
C ILE A 266 -9.36 5.76 -8.28
N HIS A 267 -9.71 7.04 -8.10
CA HIS A 267 -9.34 8.10 -9.06
C HIS A 267 -7.83 8.24 -9.20
N LEU A 268 -7.08 8.12 -8.10
CA LEU A 268 -5.62 8.17 -8.14
C LEU A 268 -5.05 6.98 -8.94
N GLN A 269 -5.54 5.77 -8.71
CA GLN A 269 -5.07 4.60 -9.44
C GLN A 269 -5.45 4.66 -10.92
N LEU A 270 -6.66 5.12 -11.25
CA LEU A 270 -7.07 5.34 -12.64
C LEU A 270 -6.16 6.36 -13.32
N GLY A 271 -5.87 7.47 -12.65
CA GLY A 271 -4.95 8.48 -13.15
C GLY A 271 -3.55 7.93 -13.44
N ARG A 272 -3.01 7.09 -12.54
CA ARG A 272 -1.72 6.42 -12.72
C ARG A 272 -1.71 5.46 -13.92
N VAL A 273 -2.78 4.68 -14.09
CA VAL A 273 -2.91 3.77 -15.26
C VAL A 273 -2.97 4.57 -16.55
N LEU A 274 -3.78 5.62 -16.60
CA LEU A 274 -3.90 6.51 -17.76
C LEU A 274 -2.57 7.21 -18.10
N ALA A 275 -1.84 7.66 -17.09
CA ALA A 275 -0.49 8.22 -17.25
C ALA A 275 0.48 7.22 -17.86
N ALA A 276 0.46 5.97 -17.39
CA ALA A 276 1.31 4.90 -17.91
C ALA A 276 0.96 4.51 -19.36
N GLN A 277 -0.29 4.71 -19.77
CA GLN A 277 -0.73 4.55 -21.17
C GLN A 277 -0.41 5.77 -22.06
N GLY A 278 0.13 6.85 -21.49
CA GLY A 278 0.37 8.10 -22.20
C GLY A 278 -0.85 9.00 -22.39
N LYS A 279 -2.01 8.66 -21.80
CA LYS A 279 -3.25 9.46 -21.83
C LYS A 279 -3.18 10.58 -20.79
N LYS A 280 -2.27 11.54 -21.01
CA LYS A 280 -1.86 12.53 -20.01
C LYS A 280 -2.98 13.45 -19.53
N ASP A 281 -3.84 13.92 -20.42
CA ASP A 281 -4.91 14.86 -20.06
C ASP A 281 -6.00 14.17 -19.23
N ASP A 282 -6.38 12.93 -19.59
CA ASP A 282 -7.31 12.13 -18.80
C ASP A 282 -6.71 11.82 -17.42
N ALA A 283 -5.42 11.47 -17.35
CA ALA A 283 -4.70 11.20 -16.11
C ALA A 283 -4.69 12.43 -15.18
N ILE A 284 -4.45 13.62 -15.73
CA ILE A 284 -4.51 14.89 -14.99
C ILE A 284 -5.91 15.08 -14.38
N ALA A 285 -6.97 14.86 -15.15
CA ALA A 285 -8.34 15.03 -14.69
C ALA A 285 -8.67 14.08 -13.51
N GLU A 286 -8.26 12.83 -13.61
CA GLU A 286 -8.50 11.84 -12.56
C GLU A 286 -7.70 12.14 -11.28
N ILE A 287 -6.41 12.50 -11.40
CA ILE A 287 -5.61 12.85 -10.21
C ILE A 287 -6.10 14.16 -9.57
N GLN A 288 -6.55 15.14 -10.37
CA GLN A 288 -7.20 16.33 -9.84
C GLN A 288 -8.49 16.01 -9.09
N THR A 289 -9.26 15.02 -9.55
CA THR A 289 -10.45 14.55 -8.83
C THR A 289 -10.07 13.89 -7.51
N ALA A 290 -9.06 13.03 -7.51
CA ALA A 290 -8.51 12.45 -6.28
C ALA A 290 -8.08 13.52 -5.27
N LEU A 291 -7.40 14.58 -5.72
CA LEU A 291 -6.97 15.68 -4.86
C LEU A 291 -8.09 16.60 -4.39
N LYS A 292 -9.20 16.70 -5.12
CA LYS A 292 -10.40 17.38 -4.60
C LYS A 292 -11.02 16.62 -3.43
N LEU A 293 -10.99 15.29 -3.49
CA LEU A 293 -11.52 14.41 -2.45
C LEU A 293 -10.55 14.28 -1.27
N ALA A 294 -9.25 14.19 -1.53
CA ALA A 294 -8.18 14.06 -0.54
C ALA A 294 -7.05 15.09 -0.79
N PRO A 295 -7.24 16.38 -0.42
CA PRO A 295 -6.29 17.45 -0.74
C PRO A 295 -4.91 17.30 -0.11
N ALA A 296 -4.80 16.54 0.98
CA ALA A 296 -3.55 16.35 1.73
C ALA A 296 -2.73 15.14 1.24
N ASP A 297 -3.17 14.43 0.20
CA ASP A 297 -2.45 13.29 -0.36
C ASP A 297 -1.18 13.77 -1.07
N SER A 298 -0.03 13.61 -0.41
CA SER A 298 1.27 14.05 -0.92
C SER A 298 1.72 13.26 -2.15
N ASP A 299 1.35 11.99 -2.25
CA ASP A 299 1.71 11.12 -3.37
C ASP A 299 0.94 11.55 -4.62
N ALA A 300 -0.36 11.83 -4.48
CA ALA A 300 -1.18 12.36 -5.57
C ALA A 300 -0.71 13.75 -6.03
N GLN A 301 -0.30 14.63 -5.10
CA GLN A 301 0.29 15.93 -5.44
C GLN A 301 1.59 15.77 -6.24
N HIS A 302 2.44 14.83 -5.85
CA HIS A 302 3.68 14.53 -6.55
C HIS A 302 3.41 13.95 -7.95
N ASP A 303 2.53 12.97 -8.06
CA ASP A 303 2.13 12.38 -9.35
C ASP A 303 1.57 13.45 -10.30
N LEU A 304 0.79 14.40 -9.80
CA LEU A 304 0.25 15.49 -10.60
C LEU A 304 1.35 16.44 -11.08
N ALA A 305 2.32 16.77 -10.25
CA ALA A 305 3.44 17.62 -10.62
C ALA A 305 4.29 16.99 -11.73
N ASP A 306 4.63 15.69 -11.58
CA ASP A 306 5.34 14.91 -12.58
C ASP A 306 4.56 14.82 -13.90
N LEU A 307 3.26 14.63 -13.79
CA LEU A 307 2.38 14.53 -14.95
C LEU A 307 2.26 15.84 -15.71
N TYR A 308 2.14 16.99 -15.02
CA TYR A 308 2.22 18.31 -15.65
C TYR A 308 3.54 18.52 -16.38
N ALA A 309 4.67 18.16 -15.74
CA ALA A 309 5.98 18.28 -16.37
C ALA A 309 6.09 17.42 -17.64
N SER A 310 5.64 16.16 -17.57
CA SER A 310 5.66 15.24 -18.71
C SER A 310 4.70 15.65 -19.84
N ALA A 311 3.61 16.34 -19.49
CA ALA A 311 2.64 16.88 -20.44
C ALA A 311 3.09 18.23 -21.07
N GLY A 312 4.25 18.76 -20.65
CA GLY A 312 4.74 20.07 -21.09
C GLY A 312 3.98 21.26 -20.51
N LYS A 313 3.14 21.05 -19.50
CA LYS A 313 2.40 22.11 -18.79
C LYS A 313 3.30 22.72 -17.71
N ASN A 314 4.40 23.34 -18.15
CA ASN A 314 5.52 23.71 -17.27
C ASN A 314 5.14 24.72 -16.18
N ASP A 315 4.20 25.64 -16.43
CA ASP A 315 3.74 26.61 -15.42
C ASP A 315 2.97 25.93 -14.28
N LEU A 316 2.14 24.93 -14.62
CA LEU A 316 1.42 24.12 -13.63
C LEU A 316 2.38 23.21 -12.85
N ALA A 317 3.36 22.62 -13.56
CA ALA A 317 4.40 21.81 -12.93
C ALA A 317 5.22 22.64 -11.92
N GLU A 318 5.65 23.85 -12.30
CA GLU A 318 6.34 24.75 -11.40
C GLU A 318 5.52 25.07 -10.16
N SER A 319 4.25 25.45 -10.35
CA SER A 319 3.36 25.77 -9.22
C SER A 319 3.21 24.59 -8.26
N ALA A 320 2.99 23.39 -8.80
CA ALA A 320 2.84 22.17 -8.01
C ALA A 320 4.14 21.80 -7.26
N TYR A 321 5.29 21.83 -7.95
CA TYR A 321 6.56 21.53 -7.29
C TYR A 321 6.96 22.59 -6.25
N ARG A 322 6.64 23.89 -6.48
CA ARG A 322 6.89 24.92 -5.45
C ARG A 322 6.11 24.64 -4.16
N ALA A 323 4.87 24.21 -4.27
CA ALA A 323 4.06 23.84 -3.11
C ALA A 323 4.66 22.62 -2.39
N LEU A 324 5.09 21.60 -3.12
CA LEU A 324 5.73 20.40 -2.57
C LEU A 324 7.08 20.71 -1.90
N VAL A 325 7.93 21.53 -2.53
CA VAL A 325 9.22 21.97 -1.96
C VAL A 325 8.99 22.79 -0.67
N ALA A 326 7.96 23.63 -0.63
CA ALA A 326 7.64 24.39 0.59
C ALA A 326 7.19 23.45 1.74
N ALA A 327 6.48 22.39 1.43
CA ALA A 327 6.05 21.38 2.42
C ALA A 327 7.21 20.45 2.83
N GLN A 328 8.09 20.10 1.91
CA GLN A 328 9.18 19.13 2.09
C GLN A 328 10.54 19.69 1.60
N PRO A 329 11.11 20.71 2.26
CA PRO A 329 12.28 21.43 1.74
C PRO A 329 13.60 20.65 1.80
N LYS A 330 13.57 19.42 2.31
CA LYS A 330 14.74 18.51 2.36
C LYS A 330 14.66 17.38 1.34
N ASP A 331 13.66 17.40 0.48
CA ASP A 331 13.52 16.40 -0.58
C ASP A 331 14.25 16.84 -1.85
N ALA A 332 15.33 16.11 -2.18
CA ALA A 332 16.17 16.42 -3.34
C ALA A 332 15.44 16.16 -4.68
N GLU A 333 14.48 15.23 -4.71
CA GLU A 333 13.74 14.88 -5.93
C GLU A 333 12.78 16.01 -6.31
N LEU A 334 12.13 16.63 -5.31
CA LEU A 334 11.25 17.78 -5.51
C LEU A 334 12.01 19.02 -6.02
N HIS A 335 13.19 19.30 -5.44
CA HIS A 335 14.06 20.39 -5.95
C HIS A 335 14.49 20.13 -7.38
N ARG A 336 14.84 18.90 -7.75
CA ARG A 336 15.18 18.54 -9.12
C ARG A 336 13.98 18.71 -10.05
N GLY A 337 12.79 18.25 -9.65
CA GLY A 337 11.53 18.41 -10.41
C GLY A 337 11.24 19.89 -10.70
N LEU A 338 11.28 20.72 -9.65
CA LEU A 338 11.12 22.18 -9.79
C LEU A 338 12.18 22.78 -10.71
N GLY A 339 13.45 22.44 -10.52
CA GLY A 339 14.54 22.91 -11.34
C GLY A 339 14.33 22.58 -12.83
N ARG A 340 13.84 21.40 -13.16
CA ARG A 340 13.51 20.99 -14.53
C ARG A 340 12.34 21.77 -15.12
N ALA A 341 11.27 21.98 -14.35
CA ALA A 341 10.13 22.78 -14.78
C ALA A 341 10.55 24.24 -15.09
N LEU A 342 11.41 24.80 -14.26
CA LEU A 342 11.98 26.14 -14.44
C LEU A 342 12.94 26.20 -15.65
N LEU A 343 13.76 25.18 -15.86
CA LEU A 343 14.70 25.08 -16.99
C LEU A 343 13.94 25.10 -18.32
N LEU A 344 12.86 24.33 -18.42
CA LEU A 344 12.01 24.29 -19.62
C LEU A 344 11.31 25.62 -19.91
N GLN A 345 11.06 26.42 -18.89
CA GLN A 345 10.55 27.79 -19.00
C GLN A 345 11.65 28.83 -19.24
N LYS A 346 12.90 28.42 -19.40
CA LYS A 346 14.08 29.29 -19.53
C LYS A 346 14.34 30.22 -18.33
N LYS A 347 13.81 29.84 -17.15
CA LYS A 347 14.08 30.54 -15.88
C LYS A 347 15.40 30.02 -15.28
N PHE A 348 16.50 30.22 -16.03
CA PHE A 348 17.81 29.61 -15.77
C PHE A 348 18.39 29.92 -14.39
N PRO A 349 18.35 31.20 -13.89
CA PRO A 349 18.87 31.50 -12.56
C PRO A 349 18.17 30.74 -11.44
N GLU A 350 16.84 30.60 -11.52
CA GLU A 350 16.04 29.90 -10.53
C GLU A 350 16.26 28.39 -10.64
N ALA A 351 16.27 27.83 -11.84
CA ALA A 351 16.57 26.41 -12.08
C ALA A 351 17.93 26.02 -11.50
N GLN A 352 18.95 26.87 -11.68
CA GLN A 352 20.29 26.68 -11.11
C GLN A 352 20.25 26.60 -9.58
N GLN A 353 19.45 27.44 -8.91
CA GLN A 353 19.33 27.43 -7.45
C GLN A 353 18.70 26.13 -6.95
N GLU A 354 17.66 25.67 -7.63
CA GLU A 354 16.98 24.43 -7.25
C GLU A 354 17.88 23.20 -7.46
N PHE A 355 18.61 23.12 -8.58
CA PHE A 355 19.57 22.04 -8.79
C PHE A 355 20.74 22.08 -7.79
N LEU A 356 21.19 23.27 -7.37
CA LEU A 356 22.18 23.40 -6.29
C LEU A 356 21.62 22.90 -4.96
N ALA A 357 20.34 23.14 -4.65
CA ALA A 357 19.68 22.59 -3.48
C ALA A 357 19.63 21.06 -3.55
N ALA A 358 19.22 20.50 -4.67
CA ALA A 358 19.19 19.05 -4.89
C ALA A 358 20.58 18.40 -4.70
N VAL A 359 21.64 18.99 -5.28
CA VAL A 359 23.03 18.51 -5.10
C VAL A 359 23.48 18.58 -3.64
N ARG A 360 23.10 19.61 -2.88
CA ARG A 360 23.45 19.72 -1.45
C ARG A 360 22.79 18.63 -0.61
N LEU A 361 21.55 18.28 -0.94
CA LEU A 361 20.76 17.27 -0.24
C LEU A 361 21.19 15.85 -0.61
N LYS A 362 21.53 15.61 -1.89
CA LYS A 362 21.93 14.30 -2.40
C LYS A 362 23.14 14.43 -3.32
N ARG A 363 24.34 14.30 -2.77
CA ARG A 363 25.61 14.51 -3.47
C ARG A 363 26.01 13.38 -4.41
N ASP A 364 25.47 12.20 -4.23
CA ASP A 364 25.77 10.97 -4.97
C ASP A 364 24.80 10.73 -6.14
N TRP A 365 24.25 11.80 -6.71
CA TRP A 365 23.24 11.73 -7.77
C TRP A 365 23.77 12.36 -9.08
N PRO A 366 24.42 11.56 -9.97
CA PRO A 366 25.11 12.07 -11.17
C PRO A 366 24.23 12.87 -12.13
N GLU A 367 22.93 12.52 -12.26
CA GLU A 367 22.00 13.18 -13.19
C GLU A 367 21.73 14.64 -12.80
N VAL A 368 21.70 14.96 -11.50
CA VAL A 368 21.45 16.33 -11.04
C VAL A 368 22.62 17.26 -11.37
N TYR A 369 23.84 16.74 -11.38
CA TYR A 369 25.01 17.52 -11.82
C TYR A 369 24.94 17.88 -13.31
N VAL A 370 24.36 16.99 -14.14
CA VAL A 370 24.12 17.29 -15.56
C VAL A 370 23.05 18.37 -15.70
N ASP A 371 21.90 18.20 -14.99
CA ASP A 371 20.82 19.19 -14.98
C ASP A 371 21.35 20.57 -14.53
N LEU A 372 22.18 20.61 -13.47
CA LEU A 372 22.84 21.82 -12.96
C LEU A 372 23.78 22.44 -14.00
N ALA A 373 24.57 21.62 -14.67
CA ALA A 373 25.53 22.10 -15.67
C ALA A 373 24.81 22.76 -16.85
N PHE A 374 23.71 22.16 -17.31
CA PHE A 374 22.89 22.75 -18.37
C PHE A 374 22.29 24.10 -17.93
N ALA A 375 21.66 24.14 -16.76
CA ALA A 375 21.08 25.38 -16.25
C ALA A 375 22.14 26.48 -16.04
N ALA A 376 23.32 26.13 -15.52
CA ALA A 376 24.43 27.03 -15.32
C ALA A 376 24.99 27.55 -16.64
N ASN A 377 25.10 26.71 -17.67
CA ASN A 377 25.56 27.12 -19.00
C ASN A 377 24.61 28.10 -19.64
N GLU A 378 23.30 27.82 -19.63
CA GLU A 378 22.27 28.71 -20.16
C GLU A 378 22.22 30.05 -19.38
N ASN A 379 22.53 30.02 -18.08
CA ASN A 379 22.69 31.21 -17.26
C ASN A 379 24.06 31.88 -17.42
N LYS A 380 24.91 31.44 -18.35
CA LYS A 380 26.27 31.92 -18.60
C LYS A 380 27.22 31.83 -17.38
N ASN A 381 26.91 30.94 -16.45
CA ASN A 381 27.74 30.65 -15.30
C ASN A 381 28.70 29.50 -15.62
N TYR A 382 29.68 29.78 -16.49
CA TYR A 382 30.58 28.76 -17.04
C TYR A 382 31.45 28.09 -15.96
N ASP A 383 31.86 28.85 -14.94
CA ASP A 383 32.59 28.25 -13.78
C ASP A 383 31.77 27.20 -13.06
N LEU A 384 30.48 27.44 -12.86
CA LEU A 384 29.60 26.46 -12.22
C LEU A 384 29.32 25.26 -13.15
N THR A 385 29.19 25.49 -14.47
CA THR A 385 29.08 24.41 -15.46
C THR A 385 30.25 23.42 -15.33
N ILE A 386 31.47 23.95 -15.29
CA ILE A 386 32.69 23.15 -15.14
C ILE A 386 32.71 22.40 -13.81
N ARG A 387 32.41 23.12 -12.70
CA ARG A 387 32.38 22.48 -11.37
C ARG A 387 31.34 21.37 -11.27
N ALA A 388 30.16 21.57 -11.82
CA ALA A 388 29.09 20.55 -11.83
C ALA A 388 29.54 19.29 -12.60
N LEU A 389 30.07 19.45 -13.81
CA LEU A 389 30.52 18.29 -14.62
C LEU A 389 31.77 17.61 -14.03
N ASN A 390 32.65 18.35 -13.37
CA ASN A 390 33.74 17.75 -12.61
C ASN A 390 33.23 16.99 -11.37
N GLY A 391 32.25 17.54 -10.65
CA GLY A 391 31.59 16.85 -9.54
C GLY A 391 30.94 15.53 -9.97
N ARG A 392 30.26 15.52 -11.11
CA ARG A 392 29.73 14.29 -11.71
C ARG A 392 30.83 13.25 -12.00
N ASN A 393 31.94 13.71 -12.59
CA ASN A 393 33.08 12.83 -12.94
C ASN A 393 33.70 12.17 -11.69
N MET A 394 33.70 12.84 -10.54
CA MET A 394 34.19 12.28 -9.26
C MET A 394 33.31 11.13 -8.74
N LEU A 395 32.09 10.98 -9.22
CA LEU A 395 31.18 9.89 -8.87
C LEU A 395 31.43 8.61 -9.70
N ASN A 396 32.48 8.56 -10.54
CA ASN A 396 32.81 7.46 -11.45
C ASN A 396 31.64 7.04 -12.38
N ALA A 397 30.72 7.96 -12.64
CA ALA A 397 29.61 7.74 -13.57
C ALA A 397 30.06 8.04 -15.00
N GLU A 398 29.71 7.19 -15.95
CA GLU A 398 30.01 7.41 -17.38
C GLU A 398 29.49 8.78 -17.83
N MET A 399 30.37 9.60 -18.39
CA MET A 399 30.01 10.96 -18.82
C MET A 399 29.34 10.91 -20.21
N PRO A 400 28.07 11.39 -20.32
CA PRO A 400 27.43 11.49 -21.63
C PRO A 400 28.22 12.36 -22.61
N PRO A 401 28.25 12.02 -23.91
CA PRO A 401 29.04 12.78 -24.90
C PRO A 401 28.79 14.29 -24.87
N LEU A 402 27.53 14.71 -24.81
CA LEU A 402 27.18 16.15 -24.74
C LEU A 402 27.73 16.87 -23.50
N CYS A 403 28.04 16.16 -22.42
CA CYS A 403 28.64 16.78 -21.25
C CYS A 403 30.10 17.21 -21.49
N PHE A 404 30.86 16.45 -22.32
CA PHE A 404 32.19 16.88 -22.77
C PHE A 404 32.11 18.14 -23.61
N PHE A 405 31.16 18.17 -24.59
CA PHE A 405 30.94 19.34 -25.40
C PHE A 405 30.55 20.57 -24.56
N LEU A 406 29.65 20.41 -23.61
CA LEU A 406 29.18 21.47 -22.72
C LEU A 406 30.32 22.02 -21.86
N ARG A 407 31.19 21.15 -21.31
CA ARG A 407 32.33 21.55 -20.51
C ARG A 407 33.41 22.20 -21.35
N ALA A 408 33.66 21.67 -22.55
CA ALA A 408 34.56 22.30 -23.53
C ALA A 408 34.11 23.72 -23.90
N SER A 409 32.84 23.90 -24.21
CA SER A 409 32.25 25.22 -24.50
C SER A 409 32.39 26.17 -23.29
N ALA A 410 32.18 25.70 -22.08
CA ALA A 410 32.36 26.52 -20.87
C ALA A 410 33.83 26.95 -20.69
N TYR A 411 34.79 26.06 -20.87
CA TYR A 411 36.23 26.40 -20.86
C TYR A 411 36.59 27.38 -21.96
N ASP A 412 36.03 27.21 -23.17
CA ASP A 412 36.25 28.10 -24.29
C ASP A 412 35.76 29.52 -23.99
N HIS A 413 34.55 29.68 -23.43
CA HIS A 413 34.03 30.98 -23.00
C HIS A 413 34.91 31.66 -21.93
N LEU A 414 35.54 30.89 -21.08
CA LEU A 414 36.49 31.36 -20.06
C LEU A 414 37.91 31.55 -20.63
N ARG A 415 38.14 31.30 -21.95
CA ARG A 415 39.42 31.37 -22.65
C ARG A 415 40.47 30.36 -22.14
N ASP A 416 40.02 29.30 -21.47
CA ASP A 416 40.91 28.17 -21.13
C ASP A 416 40.94 27.19 -22.31
N TYR A 417 41.59 27.60 -23.34
CA TYR A 417 41.63 26.87 -24.63
C TYR A 417 42.32 25.49 -24.50
N LYS A 418 43.22 25.33 -23.53
CA LYS A 418 43.89 24.07 -23.30
C LYS A 418 42.93 22.97 -22.85
N HIS A 419 42.11 23.26 -21.85
CA HIS A 419 41.11 22.30 -21.36
C HIS A 419 39.92 22.17 -22.34
N ALA A 420 39.55 23.26 -23.03
CA ALA A 420 38.53 23.23 -24.07
C ALA A 420 38.90 22.24 -25.17
N ALA A 421 40.14 22.31 -25.70
CA ALA A 421 40.58 21.40 -26.75
C ALA A 421 40.56 19.93 -26.30
N VAL A 422 41.00 19.63 -25.10
CA VAL A 422 40.95 18.26 -24.54
C VAL A 422 39.53 17.71 -24.53
N ASP A 423 38.57 18.50 -24.07
CA ASP A 423 37.18 18.04 -23.97
C ASP A 423 36.46 18.00 -25.32
N TYR A 424 36.78 18.91 -26.23
CA TYR A 424 36.26 18.83 -27.62
C TYR A 424 36.77 17.58 -28.35
N HIS A 425 38.03 17.19 -28.19
CA HIS A 425 38.55 15.93 -28.74
C HIS A 425 37.83 14.73 -28.14
N ARG A 426 37.71 14.68 -26.80
CA ARG A 426 36.98 13.61 -26.11
C ARG A 426 35.52 13.50 -26.60
N PHE A 427 34.87 14.64 -26.80
CA PHE A 427 33.52 14.68 -27.36
C PHE A 427 33.47 14.02 -28.72
N LEU A 428 34.36 14.41 -29.63
CA LEU A 428 34.41 13.89 -31.01
C LEU A 428 34.74 12.38 -31.02
N ASP A 429 35.60 11.91 -30.11
CA ASP A 429 35.95 10.50 -29.98
C ASP A 429 34.74 9.61 -29.61
N VAL A 430 33.80 10.14 -28.82
CA VAL A 430 32.65 9.38 -28.28
C VAL A 430 31.32 9.68 -28.98
N ALA A 431 31.23 10.77 -29.73
CA ALA A 431 29.98 11.24 -30.36
C ALA A 431 29.51 10.33 -31.51
N ASN A 432 30.45 9.77 -32.28
CA ASN A 432 30.19 8.79 -33.35
C ASN A 432 29.10 9.20 -34.34
N GLY A 433 29.06 10.47 -34.75
CA GLY A 433 28.08 11.01 -35.73
C GLY A 433 26.66 11.19 -35.16
N LYS A 434 26.45 11.03 -33.88
CA LYS A 434 25.14 11.17 -33.24
C LYS A 434 24.73 12.65 -33.02
N TYR A 435 25.68 13.56 -33.05
CA TYR A 435 25.50 15.00 -32.76
C TYR A 435 26.11 15.88 -33.84
N PRO A 436 25.63 15.83 -35.10
CA PRO A 436 26.31 16.45 -36.26
C PRO A 436 26.56 17.94 -36.07
N ASP A 437 25.62 18.69 -35.48
CA ASP A 437 25.79 20.14 -35.27
C ASP A 437 26.88 20.45 -34.26
N GLN A 438 26.90 19.73 -33.13
CA GLN A 438 27.89 19.90 -32.08
C GLN A 438 29.27 19.37 -32.52
N GLU A 439 29.32 18.29 -33.30
CA GLU A 439 30.56 17.76 -33.88
C GLU A 439 31.16 18.77 -34.89
N TRP A 440 30.32 19.38 -35.73
CA TRP A 440 30.75 20.46 -36.61
C TRP A 440 31.30 21.63 -35.80
N GLN A 441 30.58 22.12 -34.78
CA GLN A 441 31.03 23.22 -33.92
C GLN A 441 32.34 22.90 -33.21
N ALA A 442 32.47 21.70 -32.59
CA ALA A 442 33.69 21.27 -31.92
C ALA A 442 34.89 21.27 -32.87
N THR A 443 34.71 20.70 -34.07
CA THR A 443 35.78 20.63 -35.08
C THR A 443 36.24 22.04 -35.52
N HIS A 444 35.33 22.97 -35.77
CA HIS A 444 35.69 24.33 -36.19
C HIS A 444 36.30 25.13 -35.03
N ARG A 445 35.85 24.88 -33.76
CA ARG A 445 36.48 25.55 -32.60
C ARG A 445 37.90 25.05 -32.40
N LEU A 446 38.17 23.74 -32.51
CA LEU A 446 39.52 23.18 -32.41
C LEU A 446 40.50 23.86 -33.39
N ILE A 447 40.10 24.08 -34.69
CA ILE A 447 40.91 24.76 -35.67
C ILE A 447 41.27 26.20 -35.20
N ALA A 448 40.38 26.86 -34.46
CA ALA A 448 40.60 28.24 -34.01
C ALA A 448 41.44 28.33 -32.71
N ILE A 449 41.36 27.35 -31.80
CA ILE A 449 41.98 27.42 -30.47
C ILE A 449 43.28 26.63 -30.37
N GLU A 450 43.49 25.66 -31.26
CA GLU A 450 44.76 24.90 -31.27
C GLU A 450 45.84 25.64 -32.05
N PRO A 451 47.08 25.70 -31.55
CA PRO A 451 48.17 26.28 -32.27
C PRO A 451 48.44 25.50 -33.57
N LYS A 452 48.50 26.22 -34.69
CA LYS A 452 48.92 25.60 -35.95
C LYS A 452 50.26 24.88 -35.74
N LYS A 453 50.28 23.58 -35.93
CA LYS A 453 51.55 22.85 -35.99
C LYS A 453 52.37 23.49 -37.11
N ARG A 454 53.49 24.15 -36.75
CA ARG A 454 54.49 24.65 -37.72
C ARG A 454 55.29 23.49 -38.32
#